data_5c1fe9629f83685f92e4446221d66640
#
_entry.id   5c1fe9629f83685f92e4446221d66640
#
_cell.length_a   1.000
_cell.length_b   1.000
_cell.length_c   1.000
_cell.angle_alpha   90.00
_cell.angle_beta   90.00
_cell.angle_gamma   90.00
#
_symmetry.space_group_name_H-M   'P 1'
#
loop_
_entity.id
_entity.type
_entity.pdbx_description
1 polymer ?
#
loop_
_entity_poly.entity_id
_entity_poly.type
_entity_poly.pdbx_seq_one_letter_code
_entity_poly.pdbx_strand_id
1 'polypeptide(L)'
;EVVQEWVADGVVTRYVIFTVGTFKGAKSRIAAYYCFPAEETDLPAFVWAHGGGQRADRHRGEYFARQGYASIDINWLGRPLEDGIEINTDWGNVDPTQGPRFYSKALRKGWKRSLQPDEYTIDSVPSPRNSNWFLLSVAARRGITFLEQQPEVNANKIGLSGFSMGGMITALTAIDTRLKAVVPFVGGTGFKYVDFPGGIEGSSIRAHFQSLELYKATIDASAYWPFVRCPVCFLSSTNDFHSVFDRIYRSMSLVPHLKWRVSTNLHQNHGPGPEQWAMLNLWFDQYLKGVDQDIPVTPPSTFSVSDGTASFCVTPE
;
A
#
# COMPACT_ATOMS: atom_id res chain seq x y z
N GLU A 1 -12.50 -6.10 -17.99
CA GLU A 1 -12.22 -5.91 -19.42
C GLU A 1 -10.71 -5.89 -19.62
N VAL A 2 -10.21 -6.69 -20.58
CA VAL A 2 -8.82 -6.63 -21.05
C VAL A 2 -8.77 -5.64 -22.20
N VAL A 3 -7.95 -4.60 -22.07
CA VAL A 3 -7.75 -3.56 -23.08
C VAL A 3 -6.69 -3.99 -24.06
N GLN A 4 -5.60 -4.56 -23.55
CA GLN A 4 -4.48 -5.07 -24.34
C GLN A 4 -3.79 -6.21 -23.59
N GLU A 5 -3.23 -7.15 -24.35
CA GLU A 5 -2.44 -8.27 -23.83
C GLU A 5 -1.13 -8.39 -24.58
N TRP A 6 -0.07 -8.68 -23.83
CA TRP A 6 1.26 -9.02 -24.36
C TRP A 6 1.69 -10.36 -23.75
N VAL A 7 2.39 -11.15 -24.55
CA VAL A 7 3.05 -12.37 -24.07
C VAL A 7 4.50 -12.32 -24.51
N ALA A 8 5.40 -12.32 -23.54
CA ALA A 8 6.83 -12.28 -23.79
C ALA A 8 7.58 -13.04 -22.68
N ASP A 9 8.60 -13.80 -23.06
CA ASP A 9 9.47 -14.52 -22.11
C ASP A 9 8.72 -15.37 -21.09
N GLY A 10 7.63 -16.03 -21.50
CA GLY A 10 6.80 -16.86 -20.62
C GLY A 10 5.91 -16.08 -19.64
N VAL A 11 5.78 -14.77 -19.80
CA VAL A 11 4.92 -13.90 -18.99
C VAL A 11 3.79 -13.34 -19.82
N VAL A 12 2.58 -13.41 -19.27
CA VAL A 12 1.40 -12.70 -19.78
C VAL A 12 1.29 -11.39 -19.04
N THR A 13 1.19 -10.29 -19.79
CA THR A 13 0.91 -8.94 -19.26
C THR A 13 -0.38 -8.45 -19.87
N ARG A 14 -1.37 -8.12 -19.03
CA ARG A 14 -2.65 -7.54 -19.45
C ARG A 14 -2.78 -6.12 -18.95
N TYR A 15 -3.07 -5.19 -19.84
CA TYR A 15 -3.65 -3.91 -19.48
C TYR A 15 -5.14 -4.11 -19.28
N VAL A 16 -5.60 -3.92 -18.05
CA VAL A 16 -6.98 -4.20 -17.67
C VAL A 16 -7.66 -2.96 -17.10
N ILE A 17 -8.99 -2.91 -17.23
CA ILE A 17 -9.81 -1.94 -16.52
C ILE A 17 -10.95 -2.65 -15.80
N PHE A 18 -11.17 -2.34 -14.54
CA PHE A 18 -12.22 -2.94 -13.72
C PHE A 18 -12.98 -1.92 -12.88
N THR A 19 -14.21 -2.25 -12.52
CA THR A 19 -15.09 -1.38 -11.76
C THR A 19 -14.72 -1.39 -10.28
N VAL A 20 -14.49 -0.21 -9.72
CA VAL A 20 -14.29 0.01 -8.28
C VAL A 20 -15.65 0.05 -7.57
N GLY A 21 -16.59 0.79 -8.11
CA GLY A 21 -17.94 0.95 -7.58
C GLY A 21 -18.74 1.97 -8.37
N THR A 22 -19.95 2.27 -7.88
CA THR A 22 -20.76 3.37 -8.40
C THR A 22 -20.90 4.41 -7.30
N PHE A 23 -20.41 5.62 -7.57
CA PHE A 23 -20.44 6.73 -6.62
C PHE A 23 -21.09 7.96 -7.27
N LYS A 24 -22.00 8.59 -6.57
CA LYS A 24 -22.76 9.76 -7.08
C LYS A 24 -23.35 9.53 -8.48
N GLY A 25 -23.90 8.32 -8.71
CA GLY A 25 -24.57 7.96 -9.97
C GLY A 25 -23.64 7.61 -11.15
N ALA A 26 -22.31 7.70 -10.99
CA ALA A 26 -21.34 7.33 -12.03
C ALA A 26 -20.50 6.13 -11.61
N LYS A 27 -20.13 5.29 -12.59
CA LYS A 27 -19.17 4.20 -12.38
C LYS A 27 -17.77 4.76 -12.22
N SER A 28 -17.08 4.31 -11.18
CA SER A 28 -15.64 4.51 -11.03
C SER A 28 -14.92 3.26 -11.50
N ARG A 29 -13.94 3.41 -12.38
CA ARG A 29 -13.14 2.34 -12.97
C ARG A 29 -11.66 2.63 -12.77
N ILE A 30 -10.87 1.58 -12.60
CA ILE A 30 -9.43 1.71 -12.42
C ILE A 30 -8.70 0.86 -13.46
N ALA A 31 -7.70 1.46 -14.09
CA ALA A 31 -6.78 0.78 -14.97
C ALA A 31 -5.68 0.11 -14.15
N ALA A 32 -5.13 -0.99 -14.64
CA ALA A 32 -4.06 -1.71 -13.98
C ALA A 32 -3.25 -2.55 -14.98
N TYR A 33 -2.03 -2.90 -14.60
CA TYR A 33 -1.33 -4.02 -15.21
C TYR A 33 -1.54 -5.28 -14.39
N TYR A 34 -1.98 -6.35 -15.04
CA TYR A 34 -2.10 -7.68 -14.50
C TYR A 34 -1.09 -8.60 -15.17
N CYS A 35 -0.14 -9.12 -14.40
CA CYS A 35 0.96 -9.94 -14.92
C CYS A 35 1.00 -11.30 -14.22
N PHE A 36 1.26 -12.37 -14.98
CA PHE A 36 1.38 -13.74 -14.44
C PHE A 36 2.18 -14.65 -15.40
N PRO A 37 2.77 -15.76 -14.92
CA PRO A 37 3.42 -16.76 -15.75
C PRO A 37 2.38 -17.47 -16.66
N ALA A 38 2.71 -17.62 -17.94
CA ALA A 38 1.74 -18.04 -18.98
C ALA A 38 1.17 -19.45 -18.80
N GLU A 39 1.96 -20.37 -18.22
CA GLU A 39 1.61 -21.81 -18.17
C GLU A 39 1.34 -22.30 -16.74
N GLU A 40 1.36 -21.42 -15.75
CA GLU A 40 1.20 -21.80 -14.35
C GLU A 40 -0.22 -21.48 -13.82
N THR A 41 -0.67 -22.30 -12.90
CA THR A 41 -1.95 -22.15 -12.18
C THR A 41 -1.75 -22.30 -10.69
N ASP A 42 -2.79 -22.06 -9.89
CA ASP A 42 -2.71 -22.05 -8.41
C ASP A 42 -1.71 -21.02 -7.85
N LEU A 43 -1.52 -19.94 -8.59
CA LEU A 43 -0.51 -18.92 -8.31
C LEU A 43 -0.81 -18.15 -7.02
N PRO A 44 0.19 -17.93 -6.18
CA PRO A 44 0.12 -16.87 -5.20
C PRO A 44 0.02 -15.53 -5.94
N ALA A 45 -0.73 -14.59 -5.35
CA ALA A 45 -0.97 -13.32 -6.01
C ALA A 45 -0.87 -12.15 -5.03
N PHE A 46 -0.66 -10.94 -5.55
CA PHE A 46 -0.76 -9.75 -4.73
C PHE A 46 -1.18 -8.52 -5.52
N VAL A 47 -1.79 -7.58 -4.80
CA VAL A 47 -2.06 -6.24 -5.29
C VAL A 47 -0.87 -5.34 -4.97
N TRP A 48 -0.45 -4.54 -5.94
CA TRP A 48 0.50 -3.45 -5.74
C TRP A 48 -0.21 -2.12 -5.88
N ALA A 49 0.06 -1.20 -4.92
CA ALA A 49 -0.39 0.18 -4.97
C ALA A 49 0.82 1.11 -5.07
N HIS A 50 0.93 1.88 -6.15
CA HIS A 50 2.03 2.80 -6.36
C HIS A 50 1.99 4.02 -5.42
N GLY A 51 3.09 4.75 -5.31
CA GLY A 51 3.22 5.97 -4.52
C GLY A 51 2.57 7.19 -5.17
N GLY A 52 2.52 8.28 -4.41
CA GLY A 52 2.03 9.55 -4.91
C GLY A 52 2.87 10.09 -6.08
N GLY A 53 2.21 10.54 -7.14
CA GLY A 53 2.86 11.04 -8.34
C GLY A 53 3.40 9.95 -9.27
N GLN A 54 3.29 8.69 -8.91
CA GLN A 54 3.70 7.54 -9.71
C GLN A 54 2.55 7.02 -10.58
N ARG A 55 2.75 5.90 -11.22
CA ARG A 55 1.77 5.15 -12.02
C ARG A 55 2.02 3.66 -11.84
N ALA A 56 1.08 2.84 -12.28
CA ALA A 56 1.32 1.40 -12.42
C ALA A 56 2.48 1.12 -13.38
N ASP A 57 3.21 0.05 -13.11
CA ASP A 57 4.42 -0.30 -13.85
C ASP A 57 4.39 -1.79 -14.22
N ARG A 58 4.28 -2.08 -15.54
CA ARG A 58 4.25 -3.46 -16.03
C ARG A 58 5.54 -4.23 -15.75
N HIS A 59 6.70 -3.56 -15.78
CA HIS A 59 7.98 -4.23 -15.55
C HIS A 59 8.11 -4.78 -14.14
N ARG A 60 7.47 -4.12 -13.16
CA ARG A 60 7.34 -4.68 -11.81
C ARG A 60 6.50 -5.96 -11.82
N GLY A 61 5.37 -5.95 -12.48
CA GLY A 61 4.51 -7.13 -12.62
C GLY A 61 5.22 -8.29 -13.33
N GLU A 62 5.92 -8.00 -14.43
CA GLU A 62 6.71 -8.97 -15.17
C GLU A 62 7.84 -9.56 -14.34
N TYR A 63 8.52 -8.73 -13.51
CA TYR A 63 9.54 -9.20 -12.58
C TYR A 63 8.98 -10.23 -11.60
N PHE A 64 7.82 -9.98 -11.00
CA PHE A 64 7.19 -10.92 -10.07
C PHE A 64 6.59 -12.13 -10.76
N ALA A 65 6.09 -11.99 -11.99
CA ALA A 65 5.62 -13.11 -12.77
C ALA A 65 6.73 -14.14 -13.04
N ARG A 66 7.96 -13.67 -13.36
CA ARG A 66 9.14 -14.55 -13.48
C ARG A 66 9.54 -15.26 -12.19
N GLN A 67 8.99 -14.83 -11.06
CA GLN A 67 9.17 -15.47 -9.76
C GLN A 67 7.98 -16.34 -9.34
N GLY A 68 7.04 -16.61 -10.26
CA GLY A 68 5.87 -17.45 -10.00
C GLY A 68 4.75 -16.76 -9.21
N TYR A 69 4.57 -15.45 -9.38
CA TYR A 69 3.47 -14.70 -8.82
C TYR A 69 2.52 -14.18 -9.91
N ALA A 70 1.24 -14.16 -9.63
CA ALA A 70 0.34 -13.24 -10.31
C ALA A 70 0.33 -11.91 -9.56
N SER A 71 0.32 -10.79 -10.26
CA SER A 71 0.27 -9.47 -9.61
C SER A 71 -0.59 -8.49 -10.38
N ILE A 72 -1.31 -7.64 -9.64
CA ILE A 72 -2.04 -6.51 -10.23
C ILE A 72 -1.50 -5.19 -9.66
N ASP A 73 -0.95 -4.35 -10.53
CA ASP A 73 -0.49 -3.00 -10.19
C ASP A 73 -1.58 -1.99 -10.57
N ILE A 74 -2.27 -1.47 -9.57
CA ILE A 74 -3.42 -0.57 -9.75
C ILE A 74 -3.00 0.86 -10.05
N ASN A 75 -3.48 1.44 -11.14
CA ASN A 75 -3.19 2.82 -11.57
C ASN A 75 -4.17 3.82 -10.93
N TRP A 76 -4.21 3.87 -9.61
CA TRP A 76 -5.20 4.67 -8.89
C TRP A 76 -5.12 6.16 -9.17
N LEU A 77 -3.95 6.66 -9.56
CA LEU A 77 -3.73 8.07 -9.89
C LEU A 77 -4.19 8.43 -11.32
N GLY A 78 -4.32 7.44 -12.22
CA GLY A 78 -4.80 7.63 -13.59
C GLY A 78 -3.80 8.31 -14.53
N ARG A 79 -2.50 8.28 -14.22
CA ARG A 79 -1.49 8.76 -15.17
C ARG A 79 -1.48 7.84 -16.41
N PRO A 80 -1.25 8.38 -17.62
CA PRO A 80 -1.15 7.55 -18.83
C PRO A 80 -0.15 6.40 -18.63
N LEU A 81 -0.53 5.20 -19.02
CA LEU A 81 0.28 3.98 -18.91
C LEU A 81 0.98 3.65 -20.22
N GLU A 82 0.26 3.65 -21.32
CA GLU A 82 0.76 3.30 -22.65
C GLU A 82 0.46 4.40 -23.65
N ASP A 83 1.38 4.64 -24.57
CA ASP A 83 1.19 5.58 -25.66
C ASP A 83 0.11 5.04 -26.62
N GLY A 84 -0.81 5.90 -27.03
CA GLY A 84 -1.89 5.56 -27.94
C GLY A 84 -3.07 4.82 -27.31
N ILE A 85 -3.03 4.50 -26.01
CA ILE A 85 -4.17 3.96 -25.27
C ILE A 85 -4.81 5.06 -24.42
N GLU A 86 -5.99 5.52 -24.84
CA GLU A 86 -6.72 6.58 -24.14
C GLU A 86 -7.52 6.05 -22.91
N ILE A 87 -7.90 4.77 -22.95
CA ILE A 87 -8.64 4.12 -21.84
C ILE A 87 -7.76 4.08 -20.61
N ASN A 88 -8.23 4.67 -19.50
CA ASN A 88 -7.46 4.78 -18.27
C ASN A 88 -8.40 4.80 -17.05
N THR A 89 -7.85 4.98 -15.86
CA THR A 89 -8.59 5.20 -14.62
C THR A 89 -9.54 6.38 -14.78
N ASP A 90 -10.80 6.14 -14.47
CA ASP A 90 -11.87 7.12 -14.47
C ASP A 90 -12.69 7.00 -13.18
N TRP A 91 -12.56 7.98 -12.30
CA TRP A 91 -13.26 8.00 -11.03
C TRP A 91 -14.72 8.49 -11.14
N GLY A 92 -15.17 8.88 -12.34
CA GLY A 92 -16.54 9.39 -12.57
C GLY A 92 -16.79 10.70 -11.85
N ASN A 93 -17.83 10.73 -10.97
CA ASN A 93 -18.23 11.92 -10.24
C ASN A 93 -17.54 12.10 -8.87
N VAL A 94 -16.56 11.27 -8.55
CA VAL A 94 -15.71 11.41 -7.36
C VAL A 94 -14.24 11.45 -7.79
N ASP A 95 -13.36 11.99 -6.94
CA ASP A 95 -11.95 12.05 -7.27
C ASP A 95 -11.05 11.93 -6.02
N PRO A 96 -10.43 10.77 -5.80
CA PRO A 96 -9.46 10.57 -4.73
C PRO A 96 -8.03 10.93 -5.12
N THR A 97 -7.79 11.51 -6.29
CA THR A 97 -6.45 11.78 -6.80
C THR A 97 -5.74 12.91 -6.05
N GLN A 98 -4.44 13.02 -6.24
CA GLN A 98 -3.61 13.93 -5.47
C GLN A 98 -3.70 15.41 -5.88
N GLY A 99 -4.52 15.77 -6.85
CA GLY A 99 -4.67 17.17 -7.24
C GLY A 99 -3.53 17.74 -8.10
N PRO A 100 -3.38 19.05 -8.12
CA PRO A 100 -2.88 19.81 -9.28
C PRO A 100 -1.49 19.51 -9.78
N ARG A 101 -0.56 19.20 -8.95
CA ARG A 101 0.86 19.10 -9.36
C ARG A 101 1.20 17.87 -10.19
N PHE A 102 0.29 16.88 -10.24
CA PHE A 102 0.54 15.61 -10.92
C PHE A 102 -0.26 15.42 -12.20
N TYR A 103 -1.26 16.29 -12.46
CA TYR A 103 -2.12 16.23 -13.63
C TYR A 103 -2.20 17.56 -14.35
N SER A 104 -2.56 17.53 -15.64
CA SER A 104 -3.00 18.73 -16.33
C SER A 104 -4.28 19.29 -15.69
N LYS A 105 -4.50 20.59 -15.84
CA LYS A 105 -5.71 21.24 -15.31
C LYS A 105 -7.02 20.56 -15.74
N ALA A 106 -7.04 20.00 -16.96
CA ALA A 106 -8.22 19.33 -17.50
C ALA A 106 -8.58 18.01 -16.81
N LEU A 107 -7.58 17.33 -16.22
CA LEU A 107 -7.77 16.05 -15.52
C LEU A 107 -7.96 16.21 -14.01
N ARG A 108 -7.84 17.44 -13.51
CA ARG A 108 -7.93 17.72 -12.06
C ARG A 108 -9.35 18.00 -11.65
N LYS A 109 -9.93 17.09 -10.90
CA LYS A 109 -11.22 17.27 -10.28
C LYS A 109 -11.13 17.67 -8.80
N GLY A 110 -9.99 17.46 -8.17
CA GLY A 110 -9.76 17.82 -6.77
C GLY A 110 -9.06 16.73 -6.00
N TRP A 111 -8.50 17.10 -4.86
CA TRP A 111 -7.90 16.17 -3.92
C TRP A 111 -8.22 16.60 -2.50
N LYS A 112 -8.74 15.69 -1.72
CA LYS A 112 -9.14 15.98 -0.35
C LYS A 112 -8.59 14.95 0.63
N ARG A 113 -7.76 15.44 1.53
CA ARG A 113 -7.48 14.76 2.80
C ARG A 113 -8.56 15.04 3.83
N SER A 114 -9.37 16.06 3.59
CA SER A 114 -10.42 16.53 4.47
C SER A 114 -11.59 15.55 4.56
N LEU A 115 -12.28 15.57 5.68
CA LEU A 115 -13.56 14.89 5.88
C LEU A 115 -14.76 15.75 5.44
N GLN A 116 -14.50 16.99 5.04
CA GLN A 116 -15.53 17.93 4.62
C GLN A 116 -16.06 17.59 3.23
N PRO A 117 -17.36 17.85 2.98
CA PRO A 117 -17.93 17.65 1.65
C PRO A 117 -17.43 18.67 0.64
N ASP A 118 -17.36 18.26 -0.60
CA ASP A 118 -17.24 19.12 -1.77
C ASP A 118 -17.82 18.45 -3.02
N GLU A 119 -17.61 19.08 -4.17
CA GLU A 119 -18.14 18.62 -5.46
C GLU A 119 -17.73 17.18 -5.79
N TYR A 120 -16.51 16.75 -5.43
CA TYR A 120 -15.93 15.46 -5.81
C TYR A 120 -15.90 14.42 -4.67
N THR A 121 -16.49 14.75 -3.52
CA THR A 121 -16.62 13.82 -2.39
C THR A 121 -17.93 13.04 -2.45
N ILE A 122 -18.02 11.95 -1.68
CA ILE A 122 -19.16 11.04 -1.72
C ILE A 122 -20.37 11.62 -0.98
N ASP A 123 -20.16 12.05 0.27
CA ASP A 123 -21.22 12.49 1.16
C ASP A 123 -21.35 14.01 1.17
N SER A 124 -22.58 14.49 1.30
CA SER A 124 -22.89 15.92 1.37
C SER A 124 -22.71 16.54 2.77
N VAL A 125 -22.26 15.74 3.72
CA VAL A 125 -21.95 16.12 5.11
C VAL A 125 -20.55 15.67 5.46
N PRO A 126 -19.92 16.19 6.54
CA PRO A 126 -18.62 15.69 7.01
C PRO A 126 -18.64 14.19 7.27
N SER A 127 -17.72 13.45 6.63
CA SER A 127 -17.71 12.00 6.67
C SER A 127 -16.32 11.45 6.38
N PRO A 128 -15.90 10.32 7.00
CA PRO A 128 -14.69 9.60 6.61
C PRO A 128 -14.67 9.17 5.15
N ARG A 129 -15.83 8.94 4.54
CA ARG A 129 -15.98 8.58 3.13
C ARG A 129 -15.60 9.71 2.17
N ASN A 130 -15.51 10.94 2.65
CA ASN A 130 -15.04 12.08 1.87
C ASN A 130 -13.51 12.13 1.77
N SER A 131 -12.80 11.38 2.62
CA SER A 131 -11.36 11.25 2.50
C SER A 131 -10.98 10.43 1.27
N ASN A 132 -9.97 10.88 0.55
CA ASN A 132 -9.39 10.12 -0.57
C ASN A 132 -8.98 8.70 -0.17
N TRP A 133 -8.53 8.49 1.06
CA TRP A 133 -8.10 7.20 1.58
C TRP A 133 -9.20 6.14 1.55
N PHE A 134 -10.45 6.56 1.73
CA PHE A 134 -11.59 5.64 1.61
C PHE A 134 -11.67 5.03 0.21
N LEU A 135 -11.72 5.85 -0.83
CA LEU A 135 -11.83 5.39 -2.22
C LEU A 135 -10.59 4.59 -2.66
N LEU A 136 -9.39 5.01 -2.24
CA LEU A 136 -8.15 4.29 -2.56
C LEU A 136 -8.10 2.91 -1.89
N SER A 137 -8.58 2.79 -0.65
CA SER A 137 -8.69 1.48 0.02
C SER A 137 -9.75 0.60 -0.64
N VAL A 138 -10.88 1.17 -1.09
CA VAL A 138 -11.88 0.44 -1.87
C VAL A 138 -11.28 -0.06 -3.18
N ALA A 139 -10.46 0.75 -3.87
CA ALA A 139 -9.77 0.33 -5.09
C ALA A 139 -8.84 -0.86 -4.85
N ALA A 140 -8.03 -0.84 -3.78
CA ALA A 140 -7.16 -1.96 -3.43
C ALA A 140 -7.98 -3.23 -3.13
N ARG A 141 -9.08 -3.12 -2.38
CA ARG A 141 -10.00 -4.25 -2.11
C ARG A 141 -10.65 -4.80 -3.39
N ARG A 142 -10.92 -3.94 -4.39
CA ARG A 142 -11.38 -4.38 -5.70
C ARG A 142 -10.28 -5.07 -6.51
N GLY A 143 -9.02 -4.66 -6.34
CA GLY A 143 -7.86 -5.38 -6.85
C GLY A 143 -7.77 -6.81 -6.28
N ILE A 144 -8.01 -6.99 -4.97
CA ILE A 144 -8.12 -8.32 -4.34
C ILE A 144 -9.26 -9.13 -4.98
N THR A 145 -10.43 -8.53 -5.13
CA THR A 145 -11.58 -9.20 -5.78
C THR A 145 -11.30 -9.55 -7.24
N PHE A 146 -10.56 -8.71 -7.96
CA PHE A 146 -10.12 -9.02 -9.31
C PHE A 146 -9.25 -10.28 -9.34
N LEU A 147 -8.25 -10.34 -8.45
CA LEU A 147 -7.36 -11.51 -8.35
C LEU A 147 -8.11 -12.80 -7.99
N GLU A 148 -9.04 -12.75 -7.04
CA GLU A 148 -9.87 -13.92 -6.68
C GLU A 148 -10.66 -14.51 -7.85
N GLN A 149 -10.96 -13.72 -8.86
CA GLN A 149 -11.74 -14.11 -10.02
C GLN A 149 -10.88 -14.62 -11.19
N GLN A 150 -9.56 -14.57 -11.08
CA GLN A 150 -8.69 -15.05 -12.15
C GLN A 150 -8.47 -16.56 -12.04
N PRO A 151 -8.61 -17.32 -13.14
CA PRO A 151 -8.52 -18.78 -13.09
C PRO A 151 -7.14 -19.31 -12.72
N GLU A 152 -6.09 -18.53 -12.98
CA GLU A 152 -4.70 -18.87 -12.65
C GLU A 152 -4.33 -18.59 -11.19
N VAL A 153 -5.15 -17.84 -10.44
CA VAL A 153 -4.85 -17.38 -9.08
C VAL A 153 -5.45 -18.29 -8.02
N ASN A 154 -4.66 -18.59 -6.98
CA ASN A 154 -5.19 -19.18 -5.75
C ASN A 154 -5.73 -18.07 -4.82
N ALA A 155 -7.05 -18.02 -4.67
CA ALA A 155 -7.73 -17.05 -3.81
C ALA A 155 -7.33 -17.13 -2.32
N ASN A 156 -6.71 -18.24 -1.89
CA ASN A 156 -6.21 -18.40 -0.52
C ASN A 156 -4.75 -17.95 -0.34
N LYS A 157 -4.11 -17.41 -1.38
CA LYS A 157 -2.71 -17.00 -1.40
C LYS A 157 -2.55 -15.56 -1.87
N ILE A 158 -3.38 -14.63 -1.37
CA ILE A 158 -3.38 -13.23 -1.83
C ILE A 158 -2.72 -12.32 -0.79
N GLY A 159 -1.78 -11.49 -1.26
CA GLY A 159 -1.10 -10.44 -0.50
C GLY A 159 -1.40 -9.03 -0.99
N LEU A 160 -0.85 -8.06 -0.29
CA LEU A 160 -0.93 -6.65 -0.68
C LEU A 160 0.36 -5.92 -0.30
N SER A 161 0.89 -5.14 -1.22
CA SER A 161 2.00 -4.24 -0.96
C SER A 161 1.79 -2.89 -1.65
N GLY A 162 2.55 -1.90 -1.24
CA GLY A 162 2.52 -0.60 -1.88
C GLY A 162 3.53 0.37 -1.32
N PHE A 163 3.93 1.31 -2.16
CA PHE A 163 5.00 2.27 -1.87
C PHE A 163 4.43 3.63 -1.46
N SER A 164 4.94 4.25 -0.38
CA SER A 164 4.58 5.61 0.06
C SER A 164 3.06 5.75 0.29
N MET A 165 2.34 6.48 -0.54
CA MET A 165 0.88 6.49 -0.48
C MET A 165 0.29 5.09 -0.67
N GLY A 166 0.90 4.25 -1.50
CA GLY A 166 0.55 2.84 -1.61
C GLY A 166 0.77 2.06 -0.31
N GLY A 167 1.80 2.39 0.46
CA GLY A 167 2.01 1.86 1.81
C GLY A 167 0.88 2.24 2.77
N MET A 168 0.37 3.47 2.68
CA MET A 168 -0.82 3.88 3.45
C MET A 168 -2.08 3.13 2.99
N ILE A 169 -2.27 2.96 1.67
CA ILE A 169 -3.36 2.13 1.12
C ILE A 169 -3.25 0.70 1.64
N THR A 170 -2.03 0.14 1.68
CA THR A 170 -1.75 -1.19 2.23
C THR A 170 -2.19 -1.29 3.69
N ALA A 171 -1.80 -0.34 4.54
CA ALA A 171 -2.14 -0.32 5.96
C ALA A 171 -3.65 -0.26 6.21
N LEU A 172 -4.36 0.61 5.48
CA LEU A 172 -5.82 0.76 5.61
C LEU A 172 -6.60 -0.45 5.06
N THR A 173 -6.00 -1.19 4.13
CA THR A 173 -6.62 -2.37 3.53
C THR A 173 -6.25 -3.66 4.26
N ALA A 174 -5.20 -3.66 5.09
CA ALA A 174 -4.66 -4.84 5.76
C ALA A 174 -5.66 -5.59 6.67
N ILE A 175 -6.76 -4.94 7.05
CA ILE A 175 -7.86 -5.56 7.79
C ILE A 175 -8.74 -6.49 6.93
N ASP A 176 -8.54 -6.52 5.61
CA ASP A 176 -9.28 -7.43 4.73
C ASP A 176 -8.86 -8.88 5.01
N THR A 177 -9.82 -9.69 5.44
CA THR A 177 -9.57 -11.08 5.91
C THR A 177 -9.12 -12.04 4.81
N ARG A 178 -9.22 -11.64 3.55
CA ARG A 178 -8.71 -12.40 2.39
C ARG A 178 -7.20 -12.35 2.27
N LEU A 179 -6.57 -11.30 2.84
CA LEU A 179 -5.12 -11.12 2.78
C LEU A 179 -4.39 -12.11 3.68
N LYS A 180 -3.34 -12.72 3.15
CA LYS A 180 -2.46 -13.67 3.86
C LYS A 180 -1.12 -13.07 4.25
N ALA A 181 -0.71 -11.97 3.63
CA ALA A 181 0.46 -11.19 4.01
C ALA A 181 0.33 -9.75 3.48
N VAL A 182 0.89 -8.79 4.21
CA VAL A 182 0.96 -7.40 3.75
C VAL A 182 2.36 -6.82 3.97
N VAL A 183 2.76 -5.97 3.02
CA VAL A 183 4.08 -5.31 3.07
C VAL A 183 3.91 -3.82 2.76
N PRO A 184 3.59 -2.98 3.76
CA PRO A 184 3.62 -1.53 3.61
C PRO A 184 5.07 -1.04 3.46
N PHE A 185 5.31 -0.20 2.45
CA PHE A 185 6.64 0.27 2.08
C PHE A 185 6.72 1.80 2.19
N VAL A 186 7.54 2.31 3.08
CA VAL A 186 7.75 3.74 3.40
C VAL A 186 6.46 4.56 3.54
N GLY A 187 5.41 3.91 4.03
CA GLY A 187 4.07 4.49 4.22
C GLY A 187 3.21 3.57 5.07
N GLY A 188 2.14 4.07 5.67
CA GLY A 188 1.21 3.27 6.48
C GLY A 188 1.44 3.32 7.98
N THR A 189 2.33 4.20 8.47
CA THR A 189 2.42 4.47 9.90
C THR A 189 1.18 5.18 10.41
N GLY A 190 0.74 4.82 11.60
CA GLY A 190 -0.24 5.57 12.38
C GLY A 190 0.38 6.73 13.14
N PHE A 191 -0.43 7.35 14.02
CA PHE A 191 -0.02 8.45 14.90
C PHE A 191 0.52 9.68 14.18
N LYS A 192 0.09 9.91 12.95
CA LYS A 192 0.55 11.06 12.15
C LYS A 192 0.14 12.41 12.70
N TYR A 193 -0.81 12.44 13.62
CA TYR A 193 -1.26 13.63 14.36
C TYR A 193 -0.38 13.96 15.57
N VAL A 194 0.59 13.12 15.91
CA VAL A 194 1.54 13.34 17.00
C VAL A 194 2.82 13.91 16.42
N ASP A 195 3.37 14.95 17.03
CA ASP A 195 4.68 15.48 16.67
C ASP A 195 5.78 14.54 17.17
N PHE A 196 6.71 14.22 16.28
CA PHE A 196 7.93 13.49 16.60
C PHE A 196 9.14 14.33 16.15
N PRO A 197 10.28 14.26 16.83
CA PRO A 197 11.51 14.84 16.33
C PRO A 197 11.81 14.36 14.91
N GLY A 198 12.00 15.28 13.97
CA GLY A 198 12.19 14.96 12.55
C GLY A 198 10.92 14.62 11.75
N GLY A 199 9.77 14.49 12.39
CA GLY A 199 8.48 14.28 11.72
C GLY A 199 7.82 15.60 11.33
N ILE A 200 7.54 15.76 10.04
CA ILE A 200 6.95 17.02 9.50
C ILE A 200 5.43 17.04 9.48
N GLU A 201 4.77 15.94 9.84
CA GLU A 201 3.33 15.76 9.55
C GLU A 201 2.37 16.13 10.69
N GLY A 202 2.80 16.08 11.95
CA GLY A 202 1.86 16.19 13.09
C GLY A 202 1.05 17.50 13.12
N SER A 203 1.71 18.65 13.07
CA SER A 203 1.04 19.97 13.06
C SER A 203 0.25 20.20 11.76
N SER A 204 0.81 19.78 10.63
CA SER A 204 0.15 19.88 9.31
C SER A 204 -1.14 19.07 9.28
N ILE A 205 -1.15 17.86 9.82
CA ILE A 205 -2.35 17.02 9.87
C ILE A 205 -3.39 17.65 10.79
N ARG A 206 -3.01 18.11 11.99
CA ARG A 206 -3.94 18.78 12.91
C ARG A 206 -4.58 20.03 12.31
N ALA A 207 -3.83 20.79 11.51
CA ALA A 207 -4.36 21.98 10.84
C ALA A 207 -5.36 21.65 9.70
N HIS A 208 -5.23 20.48 9.06
CA HIS A 208 -6.09 20.10 7.92
C HIS A 208 -7.38 19.37 8.32
N PHE A 209 -7.44 18.80 9.52
CA PHE A 209 -8.61 18.07 9.99
C PHE A 209 -9.37 18.87 11.05
N GLN A 210 -10.53 19.35 10.70
CA GLN A 210 -11.43 20.09 11.60
C GLN A 210 -11.98 19.22 12.74
N SER A 211 -11.97 17.89 12.55
CA SER A 211 -12.29 16.91 13.61
C SER A 211 -11.14 15.92 13.76
N LEU A 212 -10.20 16.24 14.65
CA LEU A 212 -9.05 15.39 14.92
C LEU A 212 -9.46 14.02 15.47
N GLU A 213 -10.49 13.97 16.32
CA GLU A 213 -10.95 12.72 16.91
C GLU A 213 -11.56 11.79 15.84
N LEU A 214 -12.32 12.34 14.91
CA LEU A 214 -12.84 11.55 13.79
C LEU A 214 -11.71 11.05 12.87
N TYR A 215 -10.71 11.88 12.61
CA TYR A 215 -9.51 11.46 11.86
C TYR A 215 -8.78 10.30 12.54
N LYS A 216 -8.49 10.42 13.85
CA LYS A 216 -7.85 9.36 14.64
C LYS A 216 -8.62 8.04 14.58
N ALA A 217 -9.94 8.12 14.65
CA ALA A 217 -10.81 6.95 14.71
C ALA A 217 -11.03 6.28 13.34
N THR A 218 -10.81 6.98 12.22
CA THR A 218 -11.29 6.52 10.92
C THR A 218 -10.30 6.59 9.76
N ILE A 219 -9.30 7.48 9.83
CA ILE A 219 -8.36 7.70 8.72
C ILE A 219 -6.92 7.34 9.11
N ASP A 220 -6.51 7.65 10.33
CA ASP A 220 -5.16 7.33 10.78
C ASP A 220 -4.95 5.81 10.82
N ALA A 221 -3.81 5.33 10.30
CA ALA A 221 -3.53 3.89 10.22
C ALA A 221 -3.51 3.21 11.60
N SER A 222 -3.29 3.96 12.70
CA SER A 222 -3.36 3.40 14.05
C SER A 222 -4.75 2.85 14.40
N ALA A 223 -5.81 3.31 13.72
CA ALA A 223 -7.15 2.78 13.91
C ALA A 223 -7.35 1.40 13.27
N TYR A 224 -6.47 0.97 12.39
CA TYR A 224 -6.59 -0.28 11.63
C TYR A 224 -5.66 -1.39 12.14
N TRP A 225 -4.43 -1.05 12.54
CA TRP A 225 -3.44 -2.03 12.98
C TRP A 225 -3.92 -3.00 14.06
N PRO A 226 -4.79 -2.61 15.04
CA PRO A 226 -5.33 -3.54 16.02
C PRO A 226 -6.22 -4.66 15.45
N PHE A 227 -6.69 -4.49 14.22
CA PHE A 227 -7.60 -5.45 13.57
C PHE A 227 -6.90 -6.29 12.48
N VAL A 228 -5.63 -6.05 12.20
CA VAL A 228 -4.86 -6.81 11.22
C VAL A 228 -4.59 -8.21 11.74
N ARG A 229 -4.87 -9.22 10.93
CA ARG A 229 -4.72 -10.64 11.29
C ARG A 229 -3.65 -11.38 10.50
N CYS A 230 -3.28 -10.86 9.33
CA CYS A 230 -2.24 -11.45 8.49
C CYS A 230 -0.84 -10.96 8.93
N PRO A 231 0.22 -11.73 8.62
CA PRO A 231 1.61 -11.31 8.81
C PRO A 231 1.93 -9.98 8.13
N VAL A 232 2.72 -9.12 8.80
CA VAL A 232 3.08 -7.77 8.35
C VAL A 232 4.59 -7.62 8.29
N CYS A 233 5.15 -7.21 7.13
CA CYS A 233 6.53 -6.75 7.03
C CYS A 233 6.56 -5.27 6.66
N PHE A 234 6.92 -4.40 7.60
CA PHE A 234 7.02 -2.97 7.35
C PHE A 234 8.41 -2.64 6.82
N LEU A 235 8.48 -2.14 5.58
CA LEU A 235 9.75 -1.76 4.94
C LEU A 235 9.92 -0.25 5.00
N SER A 236 11.07 0.22 5.47
CA SER A 236 11.37 1.64 5.57
C SER A 236 12.86 1.94 5.54
N SER A 237 13.22 3.19 5.73
CA SER A 237 14.59 3.66 5.90
C SER A 237 14.74 4.39 7.23
N THR A 238 15.94 4.39 7.80
CA THR A 238 16.23 5.05 9.09
C THR A 238 15.99 6.55 9.07
N ASN A 239 16.01 7.16 7.90
CA ASN A 239 15.83 8.61 7.71
C ASN A 239 14.65 8.94 6.76
N ASP A 240 13.67 8.05 6.67
CA ASP A 240 12.44 8.33 5.95
C ASP A 240 11.64 9.45 6.64
N PHE A 241 11.28 10.50 5.89
CA PHE A 241 10.55 11.64 6.42
C PHE A 241 9.06 11.37 6.64
N HIS A 242 8.53 10.31 6.02
CA HIS A 242 7.10 9.98 6.00
C HIS A 242 6.76 8.82 6.94
N SER A 243 7.64 7.84 7.02
CA SER A 243 7.53 6.68 7.90
C SER A 243 8.64 6.68 8.94
N VAL A 244 8.59 7.68 9.84
CA VAL A 244 9.58 7.80 10.92
C VAL A 244 9.56 6.58 11.84
N PHE A 245 10.73 6.21 12.32
CA PHE A 245 11.00 4.97 13.04
C PHE A 245 10.08 4.75 14.24
N ASP A 246 9.94 5.76 15.09
CA ASP A 246 9.10 5.68 16.29
C ASP A 246 7.64 5.38 15.97
N ARG A 247 7.13 5.96 14.87
CA ARG A 247 5.76 5.69 14.41
C ARG A 247 5.62 4.27 13.85
N ILE A 248 6.66 3.73 13.20
CA ILE A 248 6.63 2.36 12.70
C ILE A 248 6.48 1.39 13.87
N TYR A 249 7.38 1.42 14.83
CA TYR A 249 7.35 0.52 15.99
C TYR A 249 6.09 0.69 16.83
N ARG A 250 5.67 1.94 17.04
CA ARG A 250 4.41 2.22 17.73
C ARG A 250 3.20 1.68 16.97
N SER A 251 3.22 1.72 15.64
CA SER A 251 2.15 1.12 14.82
C SER A 251 2.17 -0.40 14.89
N MET A 252 3.35 -1.01 14.78
CA MET A 252 3.49 -2.45 14.83
C MET A 252 3.15 -3.03 16.21
N SER A 253 3.40 -2.30 17.29
CA SER A 253 2.98 -2.73 18.64
C SER A 253 1.46 -2.82 18.82
N LEU A 254 0.67 -2.24 17.92
CA LEU A 254 -0.78 -2.38 17.90
C LEU A 254 -1.26 -3.66 17.21
N VAL A 255 -0.41 -4.32 16.41
CA VAL A 255 -0.76 -5.56 15.72
C VAL A 255 -0.95 -6.67 16.75
N PRO A 256 -2.10 -7.37 16.79
CA PRO A 256 -2.47 -8.24 17.91
C PRO A 256 -1.73 -9.58 17.96
N HIS A 257 -0.72 -9.77 17.11
CA HIS A 257 0.10 -10.98 17.02
C HIS A 257 1.57 -10.64 16.78
N LEU A 258 2.47 -11.58 17.03
CA LEU A 258 3.91 -11.38 16.88
C LEU A 258 4.44 -11.65 15.44
N LYS A 259 3.55 -11.95 14.49
CA LYS A 259 3.93 -12.17 13.09
C LYS A 259 4.09 -10.84 12.34
N TRP A 260 4.98 -9.99 12.84
CA TRP A 260 5.38 -8.78 12.14
C TRP A 260 6.89 -8.58 12.19
N ARG A 261 7.39 -7.88 11.19
CA ARG A 261 8.82 -7.48 11.08
C ARG A 261 8.89 -6.03 10.62
N VAL A 262 9.99 -5.41 10.98
CA VAL A 262 10.41 -4.13 10.44
C VAL A 262 11.77 -4.34 9.80
N SER A 263 11.87 -4.06 8.50
CA SER A 263 13.14 -4.10 7.78
C SER A 263 13.48 -2.71 7.28
N THR A 264 14.67 -2.25 7.60
CA THR A 264 15.09 -0.87 7.35
C THR A 264 16.47 -0.80 6.73
N ASN A 265 16.60 0.09 5.75
CA ASN A 265 17.87 0.45 5.18
C ASN A 265 18.43 1.71 5.85
N LEU A 266 19.76 1.81 5.90
CA LEU A 266 20.42 3.00 6.39
C LEU A 266 20.44 4.09 5.33
N HIS A 267 19.95 5.30 5.71
CA HIS A 267 20.06 6.54 4.92
C HIS A 267 19.54 6.48 3.46
N GLN A 268 18.54 5.65 3.18
CA GLN A 268 17.90 5.58 1.85
C GLN A 268 16.81 6.62 1.62
N ASN A 269 16.56 7.50 2.62
CA ASN A 269 15.46 8.45 2.57
C ASN A 269 14.11 7.75 2.28
N HIS A 270 13.30 8.37 1.42
CA HIS A 270 12.01 7.84 0.98
C HIS A 270 12.17 6.95 -0.27
N GLY A 271 13.05 5.97 -0.19
CA GLY A 271 13.39 5.10 -1.32
C GLY A 271 13.59 3.64 -0.92
N PRO A 272 13.34 2.70 -1.84
CA PRO A 272 13.65 1.30 -1.63
C PRO A 272 15.14 1.02 -1.92
N GLY A 273 15.74 0.21 -1.08
CA GLY A 273 17.03 -0.41 -1.36
C GLY A 273 16.87 -1.87 -1.83
N PRO A 274 17.93 -2.46 -2.36
CA PRO A 274 17.89 -3.86 -2.82
C PRO A 274 17.52 -4.84 -1.71
N GLU A 275 17.94 -4.60 -0.49
CA GLU A 275 17.64 -5.45 0.69
C GLU A 275 16.14 -5.47 1.00
N GLN A 276 15.45 -4.36 0.75
CA GLN A 276 14.01 -4.27 0.98
C GLN A 276 13.21 -5.01 -0.10
N TRP A 277 13.67 -5.02 -1.35
CA TRP A 277 13.09 -5.86 -2.38
C TRP A 277 13.31 -7.34 -2.09
N ALA A 278 14.49 -7.71 -1.61
CA ALA A 278 14.78 -9.07 -1.17
C ALA A 278 13.86 -9.48 0.00
N MET A 279 13.68 -8.62 1.00
CA MET A 279 12.79 -8.89 2.13
C MET A 279 11.31 -9.00 1.72
N LEU A 280 10.85 -8.20 0.74
CA LEU A 280 9.51 -8.34 0.18
C LEU A 280 9.30 -9.74 -0.41
N ASN A 281 10.27 -10.20 -1.22
CA ASN A 281 10.24 -11.52 -1.83
C ASN A 281 10.23 -12.62 -0.77
N LEU A 282 11.16 -12.58 0.19
CA LEU A 282 11.22 -13.54 1.30
C LEU A 282 9.92 -13.61 2.08
N TRP A 283 9.30 -12.44 2.37
CA TRP A 283 8.04 -12.37 3.10
C TRP A 283 6.89 -13.01 2.33
N PHE A 284 6.77 -12.72 1.05
CA PHE A 284 5.74 -13.30 0.21
C PHE A 284 6.01 -14.78 -0.10
N ASP A 285 7.27 -15.20 -0.31
CA ASP A 285 7.60 -16.60 -0.48
C ASP A 285 7.20 -17.42 0.74
N GLN A 286 7.45 -16.92 1.95
CA GLN A 286 7.06 -17.63 3.17
C GLN A 286 5.52 -17.68 3.34
N TYR A 287 4.83 -16.56 3.19
CA TYR A 287 3.42 -16.47 3.58
C TYR A 287 2.42 -16.67 2.46
N LEU A 288 2.82 -16.54 1.20
CA LEU A 288 1.94 -16.77 0.05
C LEU A 288 2.29 -18.07 -0.67
N LYS A 289 3.58 -18.41 -0.84
CA LYS A 289 3.98 -19.70 -1.44
C LYS A 289 4.08 -20.83 -0.41
N GLY A 290 4.25 -20.51 0.86
CA GLY A 290 4.45 -21.50 1.91
C GLY A 290 5.87 -22.08 1.91
N VAL A 291 6.85 -21.34 1.42
CA VAL A 291 8.25 -21.73 1.50
C VAL A 291 8.67 -21.67 2.96
N ASP A 292 9.12 -22.81 3.49
CA ASP A 292 9.67 -22.88 4.83
C ASP A 292 11.10 -22.34 4.80
N GLN A 293 11.26 -21.12 5.26
CA GLN A 293 12.56 -20.45 5.34
C GLN A 293 12.65 -19.60 6.59
N ASP A 294 13.83 -19.57 7.17
CA ASP A 294 14.11 -18.69 8.29
C ASP A 294 14.30 -17.25 7.81
N ILE A 295 13.26 -16.44 7.99
CA ILE A 295 13.41 -14.99 7.80
C ILE A 295 14.22 -14.46 8.98
N PRO A 296 15.36 -13.78 8.72
CA PRO A 296 16.19 -13.23 9.79
C PRO A 296 15.39 -12.40 10.79
N VAL A 297 15.56 -12.65 12.06
CA VAL A 297 14.97 -11.88 13.15
C VAL A 297 15.99 -10.90 13.71
N THR A 298 15.52 -9.80 14.27
CA THR A 298 16.39 -8.89 15.01
C THR A 298 16.89 -9.61 16.25
N PRO A 299 18.22 -9.74 16.46
CA PRO A 299 18.75 -10.38 17.65
C PRO A 299 18.24 -9.73 18.93
N PRO A 300 18.02 -10.48 20.01
CA PRO A 300 17.70 -9.93 21.31
C PRO A 300 18.73 -8.90 21.74
N SER A 301 18.26 -7.74 22.19
CA SER A 301 19.15 -6.67 22.63
C SER A 301 18.67 -6.10 23.96
N THR A 302 19.60 -5.67 24.79
CA THR A 302 19.34 -4.93 26.03
C THR A 302 20.05 -3.59 25.99
N PHE A 303 19.37 -2.59 26.53
CA PHE A 303 19.93 -1.26 26.71
C PHE A 303 19.80 -0.87 28.18
N SER A 304 20.89 -0.39 28.77
CA SER A 304 20.87 0.13 30.13
C SER A 304 21.71 1.39 30.26
N VAL A 305 21.32 2.25 31.18
CA VAL A 305 22.08 3.44 31.54
C VAL A 305 22.34 3.39 33.03
N SER A 306 23.61 3.42 33.45
CA SER A 306 24.05 3.47 34.83
C SER A 306 25.24 4.39 34.97
N ASP A 307 25.25 5.28 35.96
CA ASP A 307 26.33 6.19 36.28
C ASP A 307 26.88 7.00 35.09
N GLY A 308 25.96 7.45 34.22
CA GLY A 308 26.30 8.23 33.04
C GLY A 308 26.86 7.39 31.88
N THR A 309 26.92 6.04 32.03
CA THR A 309 27.35 5.11 31.01
C THR A 309 26.17 4.41 30.37
N ALA A 310 26.05 4.49 29.06
CA ALA A 310 25.08 3.73 28.29
C ALA A 310 25.71 2.40 27.83
N SER A 311 25.03 1.29 28.08
CA SER A 311 25.44 -0.05 27.65
C SER A 311 24.37 -0.63 26.73
N PHE A 312 24.81 -1.11 25.58
CA PHE A 312 23.98 -1.82 24.61
C PHE A 312 24.59 -3.21 24.38
N CYS A 313 23.81 -4.24 24.63
CA CYS A 313 24.23 -5.62 24.43
C CYS A 313 23.33 -6.30 23.42
N VAL A 314 23.91 -6.98 22.44
CA VAL A 314 23.21 -7.81 21.45
C VAL A 314 23.68 -9.24 21.64
N THR A 315 22.74 -10.18 21.71
CA THR A 315 23.03 -11.61 21.72
C THR A 315 22.80 -12.14 20.31
N PRO A 316 23.85 -12.35 19.51
CA PRO A 316 23.70 -12.97 18.19
C PRO A 316 23.23 -14.42 18.37
N GLU A 317 22.42 -14.92 17.42
CA GLU A 317 22.03 -16.33 17.30
C GLU A 317 23.19 -17.18 16.83
#